data_eaee67e529f5a3a02060b4a731907faa
#
_entry.id   eaee67e529f5a3a02060b4a731907faa
#
_cell.length_a   1.000
_cell.length_b   1.000
_cell.length_c   1.000
_cell.angle_alpha   90.00
_cell.angle_beta   90.00
_cell.angle_gamma   90.00
#
_symmetry.space_group_name_H-M   'P 1'
#
loop_
_entity.id
_entity.type
_entity.pdbx_description
1 polymer ?
#
loop_
_entity_poly.entity_id
_entity_poly.type
_entity_poly.pdbx_seq_one_letter_code
_entity_poly.pdbx_strand_id
1 'polypeptide(L)'
;MKAGQWAEIHRLREFEKLSDRRIAKRLHCSRDSVAKALALTEPPSQKQAVHPSILEPFKPAIKALIDKTSDLSAVRVLEEVAKKGYDGEITLVRDYLREIRPSRSRIYQEVEYAPAQAMQVDWGYCGLARVDDIYRKVWVFVAVLCYSRLMYIAFTLSQSKQTFYRCIVRALKQFQGCPLWIIVDNLKAAVLRGSGRQAVFHPEFEALCAHHARMKPVACEKADPETKGTVEAGVGYVKKNALQGRRDELIIFEDYLKLAPYWLDAVANVRIHDSTRERPIDRFEKERPHLRPLPDLPYDTDDIVPVVGNSHARVRFDTNRYSVPPEFARKPLTIRADDNWVVVIHAGREAARHKRSFQKRQVIVDPQHRQAALACRKRSLAREIEARFDNLGPEAKAFRVALLKSPVRPSLHLRKILDLVRLYGKAEVMGAISKAIEHQTCDASYVRNIIDQERRKRHMPSPTPLCPKRKDLIEEVDFDEPDPSDYDHLMEEQE
;
A
#
# COMPACT_ATOMS: atom_id res chain seq x y z
N MET A 1 46.87 -5.28 41.41
CA MET A 1 45.94 -6.11 42.22
C MET A 1 44.54 -5.61 41.99
N LYS A 2 43.56 -6.49 41.81
CA LYS A 2 42.14 -6.10 41.64
C LYS A 2 41.46 -5.96 43.01
N ALA A 3 40.49 -5.06 43.14
CA ALA A 3 39.78 -4.80 44.40
C ALA A 3 39.19 -6.10 45.05
N GLY A 4 38.61 -7.01 44.21
CA GLY A 4 38.11 -8.30 44.70
C GLY A 4 39.21 -9.20 45.29
N GLN A 5 40.42 -9.17 44.73
CA GLN A 5 41.55 -9.94 45.26
C GLN A 5 42.05 -9.36 46.60
N TRP A 6 42.02 -8.04 46.72
CA TRP A 6 42.33 -7.34 47.95
C TRP A 6 41.35 -7.71 49.08
N ALA A 7 40.04 -7.63 48.78
CA ALA A 7 38.97 -7.99 49.74
C ALA A 7 39.11 -9.44 50.22
N GLU A 8 39.40 -10.36 49.29
CA GLU A 8 39.55 -11.78 49.63
C GLU A 8 40.81 -12.03 50.49
N ILE A 9 41.92 -11.33 50.28
CA ILE A 9 43.12 -11.41 51.12
C ILE A 9 42.81 -10.95 52.56
N HIS A 10 42.13 -9.81 52.72
CA HIS A 10 41.70 -9.32 54.03
C HIS A 10 40.73 -10.29 54.72
N ARG A 11 39.76 -10.81 53.97
CA ARG A 11 38.83 -11.82 54.50
C ARG A 11 39.55 -13.06 55.04
N LEU A 12 40.48 -13.62 54.29
CA LEU A 12 41.28 -14.77 54.69
C LEU A 12 42.15 -14.51 55.88
N ARG A 13 42.64 -13.26 56.05
CA ARG A 13 43.45 -12.83 57.19
C ARG A 13 42.63 -12.63 58.44
N GLU A 14 41.51 -11.91 58.32
CA GLU A 14 40.71 -11.48 59.48
C GLU A 14 39.80 -12.59 60.01
N PHE A 15 39.14 -13.34 59.14
CA PHE A 15 38.17 -14.36 59.54
C PHE A 15 38.82 -15.75 59.66
N GLU A 16 39.63 -16.15 58.72
CA GLU A 16 40.24 -17.46 58.69
C GLU A 16 41.61 -17.52 59.40
N LYS A 17 42.14 -16.35 59.79
CA LYS A 17 43.44 -16.15 60.50
C LYS A 17 44.64 -16.86 59.84
N LEU A 18 44.59 -16.96 58.51
CA LEU A 18 45.63 -17.65 57.75
C LEU A 18 46.93 -16.81 57.69
N SER A 19 48.09 -17.50 57.71
CA SER A 19 49.38 -16.85 57.48
C SER A 19 49.57 -16.43 56.03
N ASP A 20 50.37 -15.40 55.77
CA ASP A 20 50.66 -14.85 54.42
C ASP A 20 51.07 -15.94 53.42
N ARG A 21 51.82 -16.92 53.89
CA ARG A 21 52.23 -18.09 53.08
C ARG A 21 51.06 -18.98 52.67
N ARG A 22 50.06 -19.18 53.53
CA ARG A 22 48.87 -19.97 53.27
C ARG A 22 47.89 -19.20 52.36
N ILE A 23 47.75 -17.88 52.56
CA ILE A 23 46.95 -16.99 51.71
C ILE A 23 47.55 -16.95 50.30
N ALA A 24 48.86 -16.73 50.16
CA ALA A 24 49.56 -16.73 48.88
C ALA A 24 49.38 -18.04 48.10
N LYS A 25 49.48 -19.20 48.83
CA LYS A 25 49.26 -20.52 48.22
C LYS A 25 47.82 -20.71 47.76
N ARG A 26 46.84 -20.26 48.56
CA ARG A 26 45.40 -20.45 48.32
C ARG A 26 44.90 -19.58 47.17
N LEU A 27 45.42 -18.36 47.04
CA LEU A 27 45.05 -17.38 45.98
C LEU A 27 45.99 -17.37 44.78
N HIS A 28 46.92 -18.34 44.73
CA HIS A 28 47.93 -18.43 43.66
C HIS A 28 48.62 -17.12 43.34
N CYS A 29 49.03 -16.37 44.37
CA CYS A 29 49.75 -15.08 44.26
C CYS A 29 51.04 -15.07 45.01
N SER A 30 51.92 -14.06 44.78
CA SER A 30 53.16 -13.93 45.51
C SER A 30 52.93 -13.49 46.98
N ARG A 31 53.84 -13.82 47.88
CA ARG A 31 53.77 -13.39 49.30
C ARG A 31 53.87 -11.88 49.39
N ASP A 32 54.67 -11.22 48.50
CA ASP A 32 54.75 -9.79 48.43
C ASP A 32 53.45 -9.11 48.03
N SER A 33 52.65 -9.77 47.15
CA SER A 33 51.29 -9.31 46.81
C SER A 33 50.36 -9.36 48.02
N VAL A 34 50.45 -10.39 48.85
CA VAL A 34 49.64 -10.52 50.07
C VAL A 34 50.08 -9.41 51.08
N ALA A 35 51.40 -9.24 51.31
CA ALA A 35 51.91 -8.20 52.21
C ALA A 35 51.51 -6.78 51.76
N LYS A 36 51.59 -6.51 50.46
CA LYS A 36 51.15 -5.23 49.89
C LYS A 36 49.63 -5.03 50.06
N ALA A 37 48.84 -6.08 49.89
CA ALA A 37 47.40 -6.00 50.12
C ALA A 37 47.05 -5.68 51.57
N LEU A 38 47.67 -6.34 52.48
CA LEU A 38 47.45 -6.15 53.93
C LEU A 38 47.96 -4.82 54.47
N ALA A 39 48.92 -4.23 53.79
CA ALA A 39 49.41 -2.86 54.11
C ALA A 39 48.46 -1.76 53.63
N LEU A 40 47.51 -2.04 52.72
CA LEU A 40 46.53 -1.08 52.23
C LEU A 40 45.25 -1.19 53.09
N THR A 41 44.87 -0.08 53.69
CA THR A 41 43.63 0.05 54.46
C THR A 41 42.39 0.15 53.60
N GLU A 42 42.55 0.54 52.32
CA GLU A 42 41.48 0.70 51.33
C GLU A 42 41.78 -0.11 50.09
N PRO A 43 40.73 -0.60 49.36
CA PRO A 43 40.93 -1.32 48.11
C PRO A 43 41.67 -0.45 47.09
N PRO A 44 42.64 -1.03 46.37
CA PRO A 44 43.39 -0.27 45.37
C PRO A 44 42.46 0.24 44.28
N SER A 45 42.28 1.56 44.17
CA SER A 45 41.62 2.17 43.04
C SER A 45 42.52 2.08 41.81
N GLN A 46 42.04 1.49 40.73
CA GLN A 46 42.70 1.63 39.43
C GLN A 46 42.54 3.11 39.01
N LYS A 47 43.53 3.95 39.29
CA LYS A 47 43.66 5.24 38.61
C LYS A 47 43.95 4.89 37.15
N GLN A 48 42.89 4.97 36.30
CA GLN A 48 43.11 5.01 34.86
C GLN A 48 44.02 6.21 34.59
N ALA A 49 45.14 6.01 33.90
CA ALA A 49 45.97 7.09 33.40
C ALA A 49 45.06 7.93 32.48
N VAL A 50 44.74 9.14 32.86
CA VAL A 50 43.98 10.09 32.07
C VAL A 50 44.91 10.56 30.96
N HIS A 51 44.85 9.90 29.80
CA HIS A 51 45.51 10.45 28.62
C HIS A 51 44.73 11.69 28.18
N PRO A 52 45.42 12.82 27.93
CA PRO A 52 44.74 14.02 27.44
C PRO A 52 44.03 13.72 26.13
N SER A 53 42.73 14.04 26.06
CA SER A 53 41.93 13.83 24.88
C SER A 53 42.43 14.71 23.72
N ILE A 54 42.45 14.17 22.52
CA ILE A 54 42.75 14.93 21.28
C ILE A 54 41.82 16.14 21.14
N LEU A 55 40.63 16.12 21.77
CA LEU A 55 39.68 17.23 21.77
C LEU A 55 40.05 18.36 22.72
N GLU A 56 41.01 18.15 23.68
CA GLU A 56 41.33 19.11 24.73
C GLU A 56 41.67 20.50 24.20
N PRO A 57 42.53 20.67 23.17
CA PRO A 57 42.86 21.98 22.62
C PRO A 57 41.66 22.71 21.98
N PHE A 58 40.63 21.98 21.59
CA PHE A 58 39.45 22.50 20.87
C PHE A 58 38.26 22.80 21.78
N LYS A 59 38.27 22.35 23.05
CA LYS A 59 37.18 22.59 24.01
C LYS A 59 36.80 24.07 24.19
N PRO A 60 37.74 25.03 24.28
CA PRO A 60 37.40 26.46 24.38
C PRO A 60 36.62 26.95 23.13
N ALA A 61 37.04 26.50 21.94
CA ALA A 61 36.38 26.87 20.70
C ALA A 61 34.95 26.27 20.61
N ILE A 62 34.76 25.03 21.06
CA ILE A 62 33.44 24.40 21.13
C ILE A 62 32.54 25.15 22.10
N LYS A 63 33.07 25.52 23.28
CA LYS A 63 32.31 26.28 24.28
C LYS A 63 31.83 27.61 23.72
N ALA A 64 32.71 28.37 23.06
CA ALA A 64 32.36 29.64 22.44
C ALA A 64 31.31 29.50 21.31
N LEU A 65 31.31 28.39 20.58
CA LEU A 65 30.26 28.08 19.58
C LEU A 65 28.90 27.79 20.23
N ILE A 66 28.92 27.04 21.33
CA ILE A 66 27.69 26.69 22.06
C ILE A 66 27.11 27.90 22.81
N ASP A 67 27.97 28.78 23.34
CA ASP A 67 27.53 30.02 23.99
C ASP A 67 26.84 30.97 23.00
N LYS A 68 27.26 30.96 21.72
CA LYS A 68 26.58 31.72 20.64
C LYS A 68 25.30 31.06 20.16
N THR A 69 25.30 29.76 20.09
CA THR A 69 24.18 28.98 19.53
C THR A 69 24.07 27.63 20.25
N SER A 70 23.25 27.59 21.27
CA SER A 70 23.14 26.44 22.20
C SER A 70 22.71 25.12 21.51
N ASP A 71 21.98 25.20 20.39
CA ASP A 71 21.34 24.05 19.73
C ASP A 71 22.11 23.53 18.50
N LEU A 72 23.40 23.95 18.30
CA LEU A 72 24.22 23.44 17.21
C LEU A 72 24.36 21.92 17.26
N SER A 73 24.09 21.23 16.14
CA SER A 73 24.27 19.78 16.08
C SER A 73 25.75 19.41 16.26
N ALA A 74 26.01 18.20 16.81
CA ALA A 74 27.38 17.71 16.97
C ALA A 74 28.14 17.62 15.63
N VAL A 75 27.42 17.35 14.53
CA VAL A 75 27.99 17.37 13.18
C VAL A 75 28.47 18.77 12.80
N ARG A 76 27.65 19.78 13.06
CA ARG A 76 28.01 21.16 12.74
C ARG A 76 29.18 21.66 13.61
N VAL A 77 29.22 21.27 14.89
CA VAL A 77 30.36 21.57 15.77
C VAL A 77 31.63 20.89 15.27
N LEU A 78 31.56 19.63 14.85
CA LEU A 78 32.68 18.91 14.26
C LEU A 78 33.22 19.63 13.00
N GLU A 79 32.33 20.06 12.09
CA GLU A 79 32.73 20.83 10.90
C GLU A 79 33.51 22.11 11.25
N GLU A 80 33.09 22.83 12.29
CA GLU A 80 33.75 24.09 12.73
C GLU A 80 35.10 23.84 13.42
N VAL A 81 35.22 22.76 14.21
CA VAL A 81 36.54 22.44 14.85
C VAL A 81 37.48 21.74 13.87
N ALA A 82 36.96 21.01 12.87
CA ALA A 82 37.79 20.47 11.79
C ALA A 82 38.49 21.57 10.98
N LYS A 83 37.83 22.71 10.74
CA LYS A 83 38.44 23.90 10.12
C LYS A 83 39.61 24.47 10.96
N LYS A 84 39.66 24.15 12.26
CA LYS A 84 40.72 24.55 13.19
C LYS A 84 41.78 23.47 13.41
N GLY A 85 41.74 22.39 12.63
CA GLY A 85 42.70 21.31 12.65
C GLY A 85 42.34 20.09 13.51
N TYR A 86 41.07 19.94 13.92
CA TYR A 86 40.64 18.74 14.61
C TYR A 86 40.40 17.61 13.59
N ASP A 87 41.07 16.49 13.78
CA ASP A 87 41.01 15.29 12.91
C ASP A 87 40.38 14.06 13.60
N GLY A 88 39.83 14.26 14.81
CA GLY A 88 39.21 13.20 15.58
C GLY A 88 37.75 12.93 15.19
N GLU A 89 37.22 11.84 15.75
CA GLU A 89 35.84 11.40 15.46
C GLU A 89 34.76 12.20 16.20
N ILE A 90 33.56 12.17 15.65
CA ILE A 90 32.36 12.82 16.17
C ILE A 90 31.97 12.35 17.58
N THR A 91 32.38 11.14 17.99
CA THR A 91 32.03 10.54 19.28
C THR A 91 32.56 11.40 20.44
N LEU A 92 33.82 11.84 20.37
CA LEU A 92 34.41 12.69 21.39
C LEU A 92 33.73 14.07 21.48
N VAL A 93 33.33 14.62 20.32
CA VAL A 93 32.56 15.87 20.28
C VAL A 93 31.19 15.69 20.91
N ARG A 94 30.49 14.59 20.64
CA ARG A 94 29.17 14.28 21.25
C ARG A 94 29.27 14.13 22.76
N ASP A 95 30.25 13.41 23.25
CA ASP A 95 30.44 13.19 24.69
C ASP A 95 30.74 14.50 25.41
N TYR A 96 31.63 15.33 24.86
CA TYR A 96 31.93 16.65 25.43
C TYR A 96 30.70 17.59 25.37
N LEU A 97 29.93 17.58 24.26
CA LEU A 97 28.68 18.35 24.17
C LEU A 97 27.64 17.89 25.19
N ARG A 98 27.62 16.61 25.55
CA ARG A 98 26.75 16.06 26.60
C ARG A 98 27.16 16.56 27.98
N GLU A 99 28.45 16.73 28.20
CA GLU A 99 29.02 17.24 29.44
C GLU A 99 28.74 18.73 29.66
N ILE A 100 28.98 19.58 28.63
CA ILE A 100 28.85 21.05 28.75
C ILE A 100 27.47 21.59 28.57
N ARG A 101 26.58 20.85 27.91
CA ARG A 101 25.18 21.26 27.79
C ARG A 101 24.47 21.03 29.12
N PRO A 102 23.83 22.08 29.67
CA PRO A 102 23.05 21.88 30.87
C PRO A 102 22.04 20.75 30.60
N SER A 103 22.10 19.71 31.40
CA SER A 103 21.07 18.71 31.45
C SER A 103 19.79 19.47 31.77
N ARG A 104 18.96 19.74 30.73
CA ARG A 104 17.58 20.15 30.96
C ARG A 104 16.96 18.92 31.59
N SER A 105 16.93 18.87 32.91
CA SER A 105 15.99 17.98 33.61
C SER A 105 14.62 18.47 33.18
N ARG A 106 14.10 17.84 32.12
CA ARG A 106 12.70 18.06 31.73
C ARG A 106 11.90 17.45 32.84
N ILE A 107 11.37 18.33 33.70
CA ILE A 107 10.34 17.93 34.64
C ILE A 107 9.15 17.61 33.75
N TYR A 108 8.85 16.32 33.58
CA TYR A 108 7.65 15.87 32.89
C TYR A 108 6.49 15.99 33.87
N GLN A 109 5.57 16.88 33.59
CA GLN A 109 4.32 16.94 34.32
C GLN A 109 3.35 15.97 33.64
N GLU A 110 2.93 14.95 34.34
CA GLU A 110 1.93 14.01 33.83
C GLU A 110 0.61 14.76 33.64
N VAL A 111 0.14 14.85 32.38
CA VAL A 111 -1.14 15.52 32.09
C VAL A 111 -2.26 14.56 32.49
N GLU A 112 -3.00 14.93 33.52
CA GLU A 112 -4.20 14.22 33.92
C GLU A 112 -5.41 14.67 33.08
N TYR A 113 -6.16 13.71 32.59
CA TYR A 113 -7.38 13.95 31.81
C TYR A 113 -8.62 13.53 32.60
N ALA A 114 -9.67 14.34 32.55
CA ALA A 114 -10.98 13.97 33.09
C ALA A 114 -11.62 12.86 32.21
N PRO A 115 -12.60 12.10 32.75
CA PRO A 115 -13.33 11.11 31.96
C PRO A 115 -13.92 11.72 30.69
N ALA A 116 -13.77 11.04 29.57
CA ALA A 116 -14.23 11.43 28.24
C ALA A 116 -13.65 12.77 27.71
N GLN A 117 -12.59 13.29 28.31
CA GLN A 117 -12.03 14.56 27.91
C GLN A 117 -11.29 14.46 26.57
N ALA A 118 -10.45 13.42 26.38
CA ALA A 118 -9.65 13.31 25.19
C ALA A 118 -9.40 11.87 24.76
N MET A 119 -9.26 11.65 23.46
CA MET A 119 -8.55 10.50 22.90
C MET A 119 -7.36 10.97 22.11
N GLN A 120 -6.31 10.16 22.12
CA GLN A 120 -5.10 10.36 21.34
C GLN A 120 -5.02 9.33 20.21
N VAL A 121 -4.57 9.74 19.01
CA VAL A 121 -4.44 8.85 17.86
C VAL A 121 -3.08 9.00 17.20
N ASP A 122 -2.52 7.89 16.76
CA ASP A 122 -1.23 7.86 16.05
C ASP A 122 -1.10 6.64 15.12
N TRP A 123 -0.06 6.65 14.28
CA TRP A 123 0.30 5.58 13.37
C TRP A 123 1.66 4.98 13.69
N GLY A 124 1.76 3.67 13.60
CA GLY A 124 3.02 2.95 13.70
C GLY A 124 3.32 2.07 12.49
N TYR A 125 4.56 2.09 11.99
CA TYR A 125 5.01 1.11 11.01
C TYR A 125 5.28 -0.24 11.68
N CYS A 126 4.71 -1.34 11.13
CA CYS A 126 4.76 -2.68 11.72
C CYS A 126 5.53 -3.71 10.88
N GLY A 127 6.19 -3.28 9.81
CA GLY A 127 6.92 -4.20 8.94
C GLY A 127 6.18 -4.50 7.64
N LEU A 128 6.42 -5.69 7.11
CA LEU A 128 5.85 -6.15 5.84
C LEU A 128 5.00 -7.40 6.08
N ALA A 129 3.86 -7.50 5.43
CA ALA A 129 3.07 -8.72 5.33
C ALA A 129 2.77 -9.05 3.87
N ARG A 130 2.55 -10.32 3.59
CA ARG A 130 2.13 -10.77 2.27
C ARG A 130 0.65 -10.47 2.07
N VAL A 131 0.35 -9.84 0.94
CA VAL A 131 -1.01 -9.59 0.45
C VAL A 131 -1.05 -10.13 -0.96
N ASP A 132 -1.85 -11.14 -1.21
CA ASP A 132 -1.75 -11.98 -2.40
C ASP A 132 -0.31 -12.51 -2.55
N ASP A 133 0.39 -12.23 -3.67
CA ASP A 133 1.76 -12.70 -3.91
C ASP A 133 2.85 -11.66 -3.67
N ILE A 134 2.53 -10.52 -3.05
CA ILE A 134 3.50 -9.45 -2.83
C ILE A 134 3.57 -9.00 -1.36
N TYR A 135 4.74 -8.52 -0.96
CA TYR A 135 4.93 -7.92 0.35
C TYR A 135 4.52 -6.45 0.36
N ARG A 136 3.69 -6.06 1.35
CA ARG A 136 3.18 -4.71 1.57
C ARG A 136 3.53 -4.21 2.95
N LYS A 137 3.74 -2.89 3.05
CA LYS A 137 3.92 -2.25 4.35
C LYS A 137 2.63 -2.33 5.15
N VAL A 138 2.75 -2.80 6.38
CA VAL A 138 1.66 -2.83 7.36
C VAL A 138 1.86 -1.67 8.34
N TRP A 139 0.79 -0.99 8.61
CA TRP A 139 0.73 0.10 9.56
C TRP A 139 -0.29 -0.24 10.64
N VAL A 140 -0.05 0.19 11.87
CA VAL A 140 -1.05 0.14 12.93
C VAL A 140 -1.54 1.54 13.23
N PHE A 141 -2.84 1.73 13.18
CA PHE A 141 -3.52 2.85 13.77
C PHE A 141 -3.79 2.52 15.24
N VAL A 142 -3.48 3.46 16.11
CA VAL A 142 -3.71 3.33 17.56
C VAL A 142 -4.55 4.51 18.01
N ALA A 143 -5.62 4.24 18.74
CA ALA A 143 -6.41 5.24 19.45
C ALA A 143 -6.47 4.86 20.93
N VAL A 144 -6.24 5.82 21.82
CA VAL A 144 -6.24 5.60 23.27
C VAL A 144 -7.10 6.68 23.93
N LEU A 145 -8.07 6.29 24.75
CA LEU A 145 -8.78 7.21 25.62
C LEU A 145 -7.83 7.65 26.75
N CYS A 146 -7.64 8.95 26.91
CA CYS A 146 -6.59 9.48 27.78
C CYS A 146 -6.86 9.24 29.28
N TYR A 147 -8.12 9.12 29.69
CA TYR A 147 -8.48 8.82 31.07
C TYR A 147 -8.37 7.33 31.40
N SER A 148 -9.11 6.47 30.71
CA SER A 148 -9.15 5.03 31.01
C SER A 148 -7.94 4.26 30.51
N ARG A 149 -7.19 4.84 29.56
CA ARG A 149 -6.14 4.13 28.80
C ARG A 149 -6.69 3.00 27.93
N LEU A 150 -8.02 2.94 27.74
CA LEU A 150 -8.63 1.99 26.83
C LEU A 150 -8.11 2.21 25.41
N MET A 151 -7.68 1.12 24.78
CA MET A 151 -7.01 1.14 23.50
C MET A 151 -7.88 0.52 22.41
N TYR A 152 -7.81 1.11 21.22
CA TYR A 152 -8.25 0.52 19.96
C TYR A 152 -7.08 0.50 18.98
N ILE A 153 -6.92 -0.59 18.25
CA ILE A 153 -5.95 -0.69 17.16
C ILE A 153 -6.61 -1.21 15.88
N ALA A 154 -6.07 -0.79 14.75
CA ALA A 154 -6.41 -1.34 13.44
C ALA A 154 -5.17 -1.45 12.58
N PHE A 155 -4.92 -2.62 12.00
CA PHE A 155 -3.85 -2.77 11.01
C PHE A 155 -4.37 -2.37 9.63
N THR A 156 -3.54 -1.68 8.85
CA THR A 156 -3.90 -1.14 7.54
C THR A 156 -2.74 -1.26 6.56
N LEU A 157 -3.07 -1.30 5.27
CA LEU A 157 -2.11 -1.30 4.16
C LEU A 157 -1.86 0.10 3.58
N SER A 158 -2.59 1.09 4.08
CA SER A 158 -2.54 2.48 3.63
C SER A 158 -2.61 3.44 4.80
N GLN A 159 -1.93 4.58 4.69
CA GLN A 159 -2.05 5.73 5.58
C GLN A 159 -2.78 6.89 4.90
N SER A 160 -3.67 6.59 3.95
CA SER A 160 -4.45 7.64 3.28
C SER A 160 -5.37 8.36 4.28
N LYS A 161 -5.76 9.55 3.91
CA LYS A 161 -6.69 10.40 4.68
C LYS A 161 -8.00 9.66 5.00
N GLN A 162 -8.57 8.99 4.01
CA GLN A 162 -9.80 8.21 4.15
C GLN A 162 -9.62 7.00 5.06
N THR A 163 -8.49 6.28 4.94
CA THR A 163 -8.15 5.18 5.87
C THR A 163 -8.05 5.70 7.31
N PHE A 164 -7.44 6.87 7.51
CA PHE A 164 -7.33 7.51 8.82
C PHE A 164 -8.71 7.82 9.41
N TYR A 165 -9.59 8.45 8.63
CA TYR A 165 -10.94 8.78 9.09
C TYR A 165 -11.76 7.54 9.41
N ARG A 166 -11.63 6.49 8.58
CA ARG A 166 -12.28 5.20 8.82
C ARG A 166 -11.83 4.55 10.11
N CYS A 167 -10.54 4.59 10.40
CA CYS A 167 -9.99 4.08 11.67
C CYS A 167 -10.52 4.86 12.87
N ILE A 168 -10.65 6.19 12.79
CA ILE A 168 -11.24 7.02 13.84
C ILE A 168 -12.71 6.62 14.07
N VAL A 169 -13.50 6.53 13.00
CA VAL A 169 -14.94 6.15 13.13
C VAL A 169 -15.08 4.76 13.76
N ARG A 170 -14.21 3.81 13.41
CA ARG A 170 -14.19 2.47 14.02
C ARG A 170 -13.79 2.53 15.51
N ALA A 171 -12.81 3.36 15.86
CA ALA A 171 -12.39 3.55 17.24
C ALA A 171 -13.53 4.13 18.09
N LEU A 172 -14.23 5.16 17.60
CA LEU A 172 -15.38 5.75 18.29
C LEU A 172 -16.53 4.76 18.48
N LYS A 173 -16.77 3.90 17.48
CA LYS A 173 -17.76 2.80 17.60
C LYS A 173 -17.35 1.79 18.67
N GLN A 174 -16.06 1.42 18.74
CA GLN A 174 -15.54 0.52 19.77
C GLN A 174 -15.65 1.14 21.17
N PHE A 175 -15.39 2.44 21.29
CA PHE A 175 -15.55 3.18 22.54
C PHE A 175 -17.02 3.49 22.89
N GLN A 176 -17.94 3.21 21.98
CA GLN A 176 -19.38 3.47 22.13
C GLN A 176 -19.73 4.95 22.42
N GLY A 177 -18.89 5.88 21.97
CA GLY A 177 -19.11 7.30 22.17
C GLY A 177 -17.97 8.19 21.72
N CYS A 178 -18.17 9.50 21.86
CA CYS A 178 -17.23 10.52 21.41
C CYS A 178 -16.65 11.29 22.60
N PRO A 179 -15.32 11.40 22.75
CA PRO A 179 -14.69 12.29 23.71
C PRO A 179 -14.84 13.76 23.30
N LEU A 180 -14.46 14.69 24.19
CA LEU A 180 -14.48 16.12 23.88
C LEU A 180 -13.39 16.49 22.84
N TRP A 181 -12.21 15.93 22.97
CA TRP A 181 -11.05 16.24 22.14
C TRP A 181 -10.52 15.00 21.42
N ILE A 182 -10.01 15.22 20.21
CA ILE A 182 -9.16 14.28 19.50
C ILE A 182 -7.78 14.90 19.31
N ILE A 183 -6.77 14.28 19.90
CA ILE A 183 -5.38 14.75 19.87
C ILE A 183 -4.63 13.97 18.78
N VAL A 184 -4.02 14.70 17.87
CA VAL A 184 -3.24 14.15 16.75
C VAL A 184 -1.80 14.66 16.76
N ASP A 185 -0.83 13.79 16.46
CA ASP A 185 0.57 14.23 16.31
C ASP A 185 0.85 14.67 14.87
N ASN A 186 0.67 15.93 14.57
CA ASN A 186 1.03 16.58 13.28
C ASN A 186 0.89 15.68 12.03
N LEU A 187 -0.05 14.74 12.05
CA LEU A 187 -0.31 13.79 10.99
C LEU A 187 -0.79 14.54 9.74
N LYS A 188 -0.13 14.32 8.60
CA LYS A 188 -0.51 14.91 7.31
C LYS A 188 -1.94 14.58 6.88
N ALA A 189 -2.54 13.53 7.44
CA ALA A 189 -3.93 13.16 7.20
C ALA A 189 -4.92 14.09 7.92
N ALA A 190 -4.50 14.73 9.03
CA ALA A 190 -5.33 15.61 9.84
C ALA A 190 -4.90 17.08 9.73
N VAL A 191 -3.58 17.35 9.76
CA VAL A 191 -2.99 18.69 9.81
C VAL A 191 -2.49 19.10 8.43
N LEU A 192 -3.06 20.21 7.91
CA LEU A 192 -2.66 20.80 6.63
C LEU A 192 -1.35 21.58 6.77
N ARG A 193 -1.21 22.39 7.84
CA ARG A 193 -0.02 23.18 8.16
C ARG A 193 0.01 23.60 9.63
N GLY A 194 1.20 23.94 10.12
CA GLY A 194 1.40 24.39 11.50
C GLY A 194 1.49 23.23 12.50
N SER A 195 1.50 23.55 13.79
CA SER A 195 1.52 22.60 14.91
C SER A 195 0.97 23.27 16.17
N GLY A 196 0.54 22.50 17.17
CA GLY A 196 -0.01 23.02 18.39
C GLY A 196 -1.20 23.95 18.14
N ARG A 197 -1.20 25.10 18.81
CA ARG A 197 -2.28 26.10 18.69
C ARG A 197 -2.39 26.76 17.32
N GLN A 198 -1.31 26.71 16.52
CA GLN A 198 -1.26 27.28 15.16
C GLN A 198 -1.56 26.24 14.06
N ALA A 199 -1.96 25.03 14.43
CA ALA A 199 -2.32 24.00 13.48
C ALA A 199 -3.57 24.36 12.70
N VAL A 200 -3.49 24.22 11.38
CA VAL A 200 -4.63 24.32 10.47
C VAL A 200 -4.96 22.89 10.05
N PHE A 201 -6.15 22.45 10.37
CA PHE A 201 -6.60 21.10 10.03
C PHE A 201 -7.18 21.03 8.61
N HIS A 202 -7.26 19.83 8.07
CA HIS A 202 -7.99 19.60 6.83
C HIS A 202 -9.49 19.83 7.07
N PRO A 203 -10.20 20.56 6.18
CA PRO A 203 -11.64 20.81 6.32
C PRO A 203 -12.48 19.54 6.48
N GLU A 204 -12.07 18.46 5.79
CA GLU A 204 -12.74 17.15 5.92
C GLU A 204 -12.52 16.52 7.30
N PHE A 205 -11.37 16.76 7.95
CA PHE A 205 -11.12 16.29 9.31
C PHE A 205 -11.95 17.09 10.33
N GLU A 206 -12.06 18.40 10.12
CA GLU A 206 -12.94 19.25 10.94
C GLU A 206 -14.41 18.84 10.77
N ALA A 207 -14.84 18.52 9.54
CA ALA A 207 -16.19 18.01 9.28
C ALA A 207 -16.44 16.66 9.97
N LEU A 208 -15.48 15.74 9.94
CA LEU A 208 -15.54 14.47 10.69
C LEU A 208 -15.72 14.73 12.19
N CYS A 209 -14.93 15.63 12.75
CA CYS A 209 -14.99 15.99 14.17
C CYS A 209 -16.32 16.67 14.53
N ALA A 210 -16.81 17.56 13.68
CA ALA A 210 -18.09 18.23 13.85
C ALA A 210 -19.27 17.25 13.83
N HIS A 211 -19.24 16.28 12.91
CA HIS A 211 -20.23 15.22 12.79
C HIS A 211 -20.27 14.33 14.04
N HIS A 212 -19.11 14.00 14.61
CA HIS A 212 -19.00 13.17 15.81
C HIS A 212 -19.08 14.03 17.09
N ALA A 213 -20.31 14.46 17.39
CA ALA A 213 -20.63 15.20 18.58
C ALA A 213 -19.77 16.47 18.79
N ARG A 214 -19.32 17.12 17.71
CA ARG A 214 -18.47 18.32 17.74
C ARG A 214 -17.19 18.12 18.56
N MET A 215 -16.50 17.00 18.34
CA MET A 215 -15.17 16.81 18.92
C MET A 215 -14.25 17.95 18.49
N LYS A 216 -13.40 18.42 19.39
CA LYS A 216 -12.42 19.44 19.08
C LYS A 216 -11.10 18.77 18.64
N PRO A 217 -10.61 19.00 17.40
CA PRO A 217 -9.28 18.55 17.01
C PRO A 217 -8.21 19.39 17.72
N VAL A 218 -7.18 18.71 18.22
CA VAL A 218 -6.02 19.30 18.90
C VAL A 218 -4.76 18.71 18.29
N ALA A 219 -3.83 19.55 17.83
CA ALA A 219 -2.53 19.10 17.36
C ALA A 219 -1.49 19.24 18.47
N CYS A 220 -0.60 18.26 18.60
CA CYS A 220 0.54 18.35 19.52
C CYS A 220 1.49 19.48 19.10
N GLU A 221 2.13 20.14 20.05
CA GLU A 221 3.22 21.07 19.77
C GLU A 221 4.48 20.30 19.33
N LYS A 222 5.29 20.94 18.50
CA LYS A 222 6.61 20.36 18.14
C LYS A 222 7.46 20.27 19.40
N ALA A 223 7.98 19.06 19.66
CA ALA A 223 8.83 18.74 20.80
C ALA A 223 8.15 18.86 22.18
N ASP A 224 6.84 18.68 22.27
CA ASP A 224 6.13 18.50 23.53
C ASP A 224 5.94 17.01 23.83
N PRO A 225 6.83 16.39 24.65
CA PRO A 225 6.73 14.97 25.00
C PRO A 225 5.60 14.70 25.98
N GLU A 226 5.10 15.71 26.69
CA GLU A 226 4.07 15.52 27.73
C GLU A 226 2.72 15.17 27.11
N THR A 227 2.34 15.85 26.05
CA THR A 227 1.11 15.54 25.29
C THR A 227 1.25 14.30 24.41
N LYS A 228 2.47 13.90 24.01
CA LYS A 228 2.73 12.74 23.15
C LYS A 228 2.82 11.40 23.89
N GLY A 229 3.19 11.42 25.16
CA GLY A 229 3.62 10.22 25.90
C GLY A 229 2.65 9.05 25.89
N THR A 230 1.35 9.31 25.87
CA THR A 230 0.32 8.26 25.97
C THR A 230 0.23 7.39 24.70
N VAL A 231 0.25 8.00 23.51
CA VAL A 231 0.05 7.28 22.25
C VAL A 231 1.38 6.75 21.68
N GLU A 232 2.50 7.46 21.84
CA GLU A 232 3.82 6.91 21.48
C GLU A 232 4.13 5.66 22.30
N ALA A 233 3.77 5.68 23.60
CA ALA A 233 3.80 4.49 24.46
C ALA A 233 2.86 3.40 23.93
N GLY A 234 1.67 3.75 23.42
CA GLY A 234 0.71 2.85 22.83
C GLY A 234 1.24 2.16 21.56
N VAL A 235 1.77 2.90 20.60
CA VAL A 235 2.39 2.34 19.38
C VAL A 235 3.61 1.47 19.75
N GLY A 236 4.44 1.93 20.70
CA GLY A 236 5.57 1.17 21.22
C GLY A 236 5.14 -0.12 21.89
N TYR A 237 4.05 -0.10 22.65
CA TYR A 237 3.46 -1.26 23.31
C TYR A 237 2.94 -2.28 22.29
N VAL A 238 2.21 -1.86 21.27
CA VAL A 238 1.77 -2.76 20.17
C VAL A 238 2.99 -3.45 19.55
N LYS A 239 4.02 -2.70 19.18
CA LYS A 239 5.22 -3.25 18.54
C LYS A 239 5.95 -4.27 19.44
N LYS A 240 6.13 -3.94 20.72
CA LYS A 240 6.88 -4.77 21.65
C LYS A 240 6.08 -5.99 22.17
N ASN A 241 4.77 -5.83 22.36
CA ASN A 241 3.97 -6.87 22.99
C ASN A 241 3.12 -7.67 21.99
N ALA A 242 2.44 -6.99 21.04
CA ALA A 242 1.61 -7.69 20.07
C ALA A 242 2.41 -8.34 18.93
N LEU A 243 3.51 -7.69 18.48
CA LEU A 243 4.20 -8.10 17.24
C LEU A 243 5.57 -8.73 17.46
N GLN A 244 6.31 -8.32 18.49
CA GLN A 244 7.66 -8.82 18.73
C GLN A 244 7.64 -10.31 19.07
N GLY A 245 8.48 -11.10 18.38
CA GLY A 245 8.54 -12.54 18.55
C GLY A 245 7.54 -13.35 17.72
N ARG A 246 6.59 -12.70 17.02
CA ARG A 246 5.53 -13.38 16.23
C ARG A 246 5.73 -13.31 14.73
N ARG A 247 6.97 -13.13 14.26
CA ARG A 247 7.26 -12.98 12.81
C ARG A 247 6.84 -14.18 11.99
N ASP A 248 6.92 -15.37 12.54
CA ASP A 248 6.55 -16.62 11.87
C ASP A 248 5.02 -16.88 11.87
N GLU A 249 4.29 -16.18 12.75
CA GLU A 249 2.83 -16.25 12.86
C GLU A 249 2.14 -15.18 11.99
N LEU A 250 2.81 -14.05 11.73
CA LEU A 250 2.26 -12.88 11.05
C LEU A 250 2.81 -12.75 9.62
N ILE A 251 2.46 -13.71 8.77
CA ILE A 251 2.99 -13.82 7.40
C ILE A 251 2.10 -13.06 6.42
N ILE A 252 0.79 -13.24 6.52
CA ILE A 252 -0.19 -12.61 5.66
C ILE A 252 -0.96 -11.50 6.40
N PHE A 253 -1.53 -10.56 5.65
CA PHE A 253 -2.22 -9.42 6.26
C PHE A 253 -3.44 -9.84 7.09
N GLU A 254 -4.12 -10.91 6.71
CA GLU A 254 -5.24 -11.50 7.43
C GLU A 254 -4.88 -11.93 8.86
N ASP A 255 -3.64 -12.33 9.10
CA ASP A 255 -3.17 -12.69 10.45
C ASP A 255 -3.17 -11.46 11.38
N TYR A 256 -2.75 -10.30 10.86
CA TYR A 256 -2.81 -9.03 11.60
C TYR A 256 -4.26 -8.62 11.91
N LEU A 257 -5.19 -8.85 10.97
CA LEU A 257 -6.60 -8.53 11.18
C LEU A 257 -7.24 -9.38 12.28
N LYS A 258 -6.82 -10.66 12.40
CA LYS A 258 -7.28 -11.56 13.46
C LYS A 258 -6.62 -11.25 14.80
N LEU A 259 -5.34 -10.86 14.77
CA LEU A 259 -4.59 -10.55 16.00
C LEU A 259 -5.17 -9.34 16.73
N ALA A 260 -5.59 -8.29 16.02
CA ALA A 260 -6.01 -7.02 16.63
C ALA A 260 -7.13 -7.18 17.67
N PRO A 261 -8.31 -7.74 17.37
CA PRO A 261 -9.37 -7.91 18.35
C PRO A 261 -8.95 -8.84 19.49
N TYR A 262 -8.33 -9.97 19.17
CA TYR A 262 -7.87 -10.90 20.21
C TYR A 262 -6.92 -10.24 21.20
N TRP A 263 -5.92 -9.50 20.72
CA TRP A 263 -4.92 -8.85 21.56
C TRP A 263 -5.52 -7.73 22.41
N LEU A 264 -6.48 -6.96 21.85
CA LEU A 264 -7.19 -5.92 22.60
C LEU A 264 -7.98 -6.51 23.78
N ASP A 265 -8.71 -7.58 23.53
CA ASP A 265 -9.63 -8.18 24.53
C ASP A 265 -8.90 -9.05 25.55
N ALA A 266 -7.89 -9.80 25.11
CA ALA A 266 -7.19 -10.75 25.99
C ALA A 266 -5.97 -10.14 26.70
N VAL A 267 -5.38 -9.06 26.18
CA VAL A 267 -4.10 -8.52 26.69
C VAL A 267 -4.16 -7.03 26.96
N ALA A 268 -4.40 -6.21 25.94
CA ALA A 268 -4.15 -4.78 26.04
C ALA A 268 -5.07 -4.07 27.04
N ASN A 269 -6.37 -4.37 26.99
CA ASN A 269 -7.37 -3.67 27.78
C ASN A 269 -7.67 -4.31 29.13
N VAL A 270 -7.13 -5.51 29.38
CA VAL A 270 -7.33 -6.25 30.66
C VAL A 270 -6.10 -6.27 31.57
N ARG A 271 -4.93 -5.83 31.07
CA ARG A 271 -3.71 -5.72 31.89
C ARG A 271 -3.85 -4.63 32.95
N ILE A 272 -3.16 -4.76 34.06
CA ILE A 272 -2.96 -3.65 34.99
C ILE A 272 -2.02 -2.63 34.34
N HIS A 273 -2.49 -1.41 34.14
CA HIS A 273 -1.71 -0.35 33.52
C HIS A 273 -0.77 0.31 34.55
N ASP A 274 0.49 0.50 34.17
CA ASP A 274 1.53 0.95 35.12
C ASP A 274 1.24 2.31 35.75
N SER A 275 0.75 3.30 34.99
CA SER A 275 0.48 4.64 35.55
C SER A 275 -0.82 4.73 36.31
N THR A 276 -1.87 4.00 35.90
CA THR A 276 -3.19 4.08 36.55
C THR A 276 -3.40 3.02 37.65
N ARG A 277 -2.59 1.97 37.68
CA ARG A 277 -2.71 0.81 38.57
C ARG A 277 -4.06 0.09 38.53
N GLU A 278 -4.87 0.39 37.49
CA GLU A 278 -6.15 -0.22 37.21
C GLU A 278 -6.12 -0.87 35.80
N ARG A 279 -7.06 -1.77 35.50
CA ARG A 279 -7.26 -2.31 34.17
C ARG A 279 -7.97 -1.25 33.30
N PRO A 280 -7.55 -1.02 32.06
CA PRO A 280 -8.22 -0.05 31.17
C PRO A 280 -9.73 -0.30 31.03
N ILE A 281 -10.15 -1.55 30.94
CA ILE A 281 -11.57 -1.90 30.80
C ILE A 281 -12.40 -1.51 32.02
N ASP A 282 -11.89 -1.71 33.26
CA ASP A 282 -12.60 -1.35 34.49
C ASP A 282 -12.68 0.17 34.64
N ARG A 283 -11.61 0.87 34.27
CA ARG A 283 -11.56 2.33 34.29
C ARG A 283 -12.46 2.94 33.21
N PHE A 284 -12.61 2.24 32.07
CA PHE A 284 -13.54 2.63 31.03
C PHE A 284 -14.99 2.59 31.45
N GLU A 285 -15.40 1.65 32.32
CA GLU A 285 -16.78 1.66 32.85
C GLU A 285 -17.10 2.93 33.62
N LYS A 286 -16.10 3.58 34.25
CA LYS A 286 -16.24 4.89 34.87
C LYS A 286 -16.28 6.02 33.85
N GLU A 287 -15.60 5.87 32.70
CA GLU A 287 -15.51 6.88 31.63
C GLU A 287 -16.72 6.86 30.68
N ARG A 288 -17.24 5.66 30.38
CA ARG A 288 -18.31 5.45 29.40
C ARG A 288 -19.53 6.34 29.57
N PRO A 289 -20.08 6.58 30.77
CA PRO A 289 -21.25 7.48 30.96
C PRO A 289 -21.00 8.94 30.58
N HIS A 290 -19.73 9.36 30.52
CA HIS A 290 -19.33 10.74 30.21
C HIS A 290 -19.05 10.94 28.69
N LEU A 291 -18.94 9.85 27.92
CA LEU A 291 -18.80 9.96 26.47
C LEU A 291 -20.09 10.48 25.84
N ARG A 292 -19.95 11.38 24.88
CA ARG A 292 -21.08 11.90 24.11
C ARG A 292 -21.60 10.85 23.14
N PRO A 293 -22.91 10.79 22.85
CA PRO A 293 -23.47 9.78 21.98
C PRO A 293 -22.88 9.85 20.56
N LEU A 294 -22.80 8.70 19.93
CA LEU A 294 -22.48 8.61 18.50
C LEU A 294 -23.64 9.19 17.67
N PRO A 295 -23.36 9.79 16.51
CA PRO A 295 -24.40 10.22 15.59
C PRO A 295 -25.17 9.02 15.02
N ASP A 296 -26.47 9.18 14.83
CA ASP A 296 -27.34 8.15 14.23
C ASP A 296 -26.94 7.84 12.76
N LEU A 297 -26.56 8.88 12.02
CA LEU A 297 -26.08 8.73 10.65
C LEU A 297 -24.59 8.42 10.63
N PRO A 298 -24.16 7.37 9.94
CA PRO A 298 -22.74 7.09 9.79
C PRO A 298 -22.05 8.17 8.95
N TYR A 299 -20.85 8.56 9.34
CA TYR A 299 -19.99 9.41 8.51
C TYR A 299 -19.41 8.61 7.34
N ASP A 300 -19.56 9.15 6.12
CA ASP A 300 -19.00 8.51 4.93
C ASP A 300 -17.49 8.73 4.88
N THR A 301 -16.76 7.63 4.93
CA THR A 301 -15.28 7.60 4.88
C THR A 301 -14.74 6.99 3.60
N ASP A 302 -15.63 6.72 2.64
CA ASP A 302 -15.22 6.12 1.38
C ASP A 302 -14.48 7.12 0.49
N ASP A 303 -13.56 6.59 -0.32
CA ASP A 303 -12.92 7.36 -1.39
C ASP A 303 -13.96 7.63 -2.49
N ILE A 304 -14.36 8.88 -2.69
CA ILE A 304 -15.28 9.27 -3.77
C ILE A 304 -14.50 10.02 -4.83
N VAL A 305 -14.36 9.41 -6.02
CA VAL A 305 -13.53 9.95 -7.10
C VAL A 305 -14.32 9.99 -8.40
N PRO A 306 -14.53 11.17 -9.00
CA PRO A 306 -15.09 11.26 -10.35
C PRO A 306 -14.07 10.77 -11.38
N VAL A 307 -14.50 9.92 -12.29
CA VAL A 307 -13.66 9.32 -13.33
C VAL A 307 -14.40 9.23 -14.66
N VAL A 308 -13.65 8.98 -15.73
CA VAL A 308 -14.24 8.69 -17.04
C VAL A 308 -13.78 7.31 -17.48
N GLY A 309 -14.72 6.48 -17.95
CA GLY A 309 -14.41 5.21 -18.55
C GLY A 309 -13.56 5.40 -19.81
N ASN A 310 -12.45 4.65 -19.95
CA ASN A 310 -11.63 4.74 -21.15
C ASN A 310 -12.23 3.95 -22.32
N SER A 311 -11.60 4.02 -23.51
CA SER A 311 -12.03 3.27 -24.72
C SER A 311 -12.00 1.74 -24.55
N HIS A 312 -11.30 1.23 -23.56
CA HIS A 312 -11.25 -0.20 -23.21
C HIS A 312 -12.26 -0.58 -22.13
N ALA A 313 -13.24 0.28 -21.83
CA ALA A 313 -14.22 0.10 -20.77
C ALA A 313 -13.53 -0.18 -19.41
N ARG A 314 -12.63 0.71 -19.01
CA ARG A 314 -11.93 0.63 -17.73
C ARG A 314 -11.86 2.00 -17.07
N VAL A 315 -11.95 2.04 -15.75
CA VAL A 315 -11.72 3.20 -14.91
C VAL A 315 -10.40 3.06 -14.17
N ARG A 316 -9.76 4.18 -13.83
CA ARG A 316 -8.50 4.19 -13.07
C ARG A 316 -8.77 4.63 -11.64
N PHE A 317 -8.31 3.82 -10.68
CA PHE A 317 -8.34 4.14 -9.28
C PHE A 317 -7.08 3.59 -8.59
N ASP A 318 -6.46 4.39 -7.74
CA ASP A 318 -5.31 4.01 -6.91
C ASP A 318 -4.20 3.27 -7.70
N THR A 319 -3.80 3.83 -8.88
CA THR A 319 -2.87 3.27 -9.88
C THR A 319 -3.37 2.06 -10.67
N ASN A 320 -4.46 1.43 -10.27
CA ASN A 320 -5.04 0.25 -10.89
C ASN A 320 -6.11 0.60 -11.92
N ARG A 321 -6.47 -0.35 -12.76
CA ARG A 321 -7.53 -0.24 -13.76
C ARG A 321 -8.58 -1.30 -13.52
N TYR A 322 -9.81 -0.87 -13.31
CA TYR A 322 -10.96 -1.73 -13.06
C TYR A 322 -11.89 -1.73 -14.27
N SER A 323 -12.34 -2.90 -14.69
CA SER A 323 -13.25 -3.00 -15.84
C SER A 323 -14.65 -2.53 -15.49
N VAL A 324 -15.35 -1.99 -16.48
CA VAL A 324 -16.79 -1.68 -16.41
C VAL A 324 -17.49 -2.29 -17.63
N PRO A 325 -18.81 -2.48 -17.61
CA PRO A 325 -19.55 -2.86 -18.80
C PRO A 325 -19.25 -1.94 -19.98
N PRO A 326 -19.18 -2.46 -21.22
CA PRO A 326 -18.78 -1.68 -22.41
C PRO A 326 -19.63 -0.44 -22.68
N GLU A 327 -20.88 -0.45 -22.25
CA GLU A 327 -21.82 0.65 -22.36
C GLU A 327 -21.42 1.91 -21.60
N PHE A 328 -20.52 1.75 -20.59
CA PHE A 328 -19.95 2.85 -19.80
C PHE A 328 -18.61 3.35 -20.32
N ALA A 329 -18.13 2.81 -21.46
CA ALA A 329 -16.93 3.35 -22.09
C ALA A 329 -17.14 4.83 -22.49
N ARG A 330 -16.16 5.68 -22.17
CA ARG A 330 -16.17 7.14 -22.42
C ARG A 330 -17.29 7.90 -21.69
N LYS A 331 -17.99 7.29 -20.73
CA LYS A 331 -19.00 7.96 -19.92
C LYS A 331 -18.41 8.45 -18.59
N PRO A 332 -18.96 9.53 -18.02
CA PRO A 332 -18.62 9.97 -16.67
C PRO A 332 -19.16 8.96 -15.66
N LEU A 333 -18.33 8.62 -14.69
CA LEU A 333 -18.59 7.63 -13.66
C LEU A 333 -18.08 8.17 -12.32
N THR A 334 -18.56 7.62 -11.23
CA THR A 334 -18.03 7.90 -9.90
C THR A 334 -17.57 6.60 -9.27
N ILE A 335 -16.33 6.60 -8.77
CA ILE A 335 -15.83 5.50 -7.95
C ILE A 335 -16.14 5.81 -6.49
N ARG A 336 -16.68 4.84 -5.77
CA ARG A 336 -16.79 4.79 -4.33
C ARG A 336 -16.00 3.59 -3.84
N ALA A 337 -14.98 3.81 -3.00
CA ALA A 337 -14.12 2.74 -2.56
C ALA A 337 -13.88 2.76 -1.05
N ASP A 338 -13.99 1.59 -0.44
CA ASP A 338 -13.62 1.33 0.95
C ASP A 338 -12.31 0.50 1.02
N ASP A 339 -12.05 -0.19 2.14
CA ASP A 339 -10.86 -1.03 2.30
C ASP A 339 -10.93 -2.32 1.46
N ASN A 340 -12.13 -2.79 1.09
CA ASN A 340 -12.36 -4.08 0.48
C ASN A 340 -12.87 -3.99 -0.96
N TRP A 341 -13.65 -2.95 -1.27
CA TRP A 341 -14.39 -2.86 -2.52
C TRP A 341 -14.13 -1.55 -3.26
N VAL A 342 -14.15 -1.64 -4.56
CA VAL A 342 -14.20 -0.53 -5.51
C VAL A 342 -15.51 -0.66 -6.28
N VAL A 343 -16.44 0.22 -5.96
CA VAL A 343 -17.77 0.27 -6.59
C VAL A 343 -17.79 1.41 -7.60
N VAL A 344 -18.12 1.11 -8.84
CA VAL A 344 -18.26 2.11 -9.90
C VAL A 344 -19.75 2.44 -10.07
N ILE A 345 -20.07 3.72 -10.01
CA ILE A 345 -21.45 4.23 -10.02
C ILE A 345 -21.67 5.08 -11.26
N HIS A 346 -22.80 4.91 -11.92
CA HIS A 346 -23.29 5.75 -13.00
C HIS A 346 -24.72 6.20 -12.72
N ALA A 347 -24.97 7.50 -12.74
CA ALA A 347 -26.28 8.07 -12.50
C ALA A 347 -27.00 7.50 -11.24
N GLY A 348 -26.26 7.37 -10.14
CA GLY A 348 -26.78 6.86 -8.87
C GLY A 348 -26.96 5.34 -8.79
N ARG A 349 -26.65 4.59 -9.86
CA ARG A 349 -26.74 3.13 -9.88
C ARG A 349 -25.38 2.47 -9.97
N GLU A 350 -25.22 1.34 -9.30
CA GLU A 350 -24.00 0.53 -9.39
C GLU A 350 -23.84 -0.01 -10.82
N ALA A 351 -22.70 0.33 -11.44
CA ALA A 351 -22.32 -0.12 -12.79
C ALA A 351 -21.37 -1.32 -12.73
N ALA A 352 -20.48 -1.37 -11.71
CA ALA A 352 -19.56 -2.48 -11.50
C ALA A 352 -19.07 -2.49 -10.04
N ARG A 353 -18.70 -3.68 -9.56
CA ARG A 353 -18.10 -3.88 -8.23
C ARG A 353 -16.89 -4.80 -8.36
N HIS A 354 -15.77 -4.39 -7.76
CA HIS A 354 -14.54 -5.16 -7.76
C HIS A 354 -13.94 -5.23 -6.37
N LYS A 355 -13.26 -6.35 -6.04
CA LYS A 355 -12.41 -6.39 -4.85
C LYS A 355 -11.28 -5.37 -5.00
N ARG A 356 -11.05 -4.54 -3.97
CA ARG A 356 -9.97 -3.55 -4.00
C ARG A 356 -8.62 -4.26 -4.03
N SER A 357 -7.77 -3.89 -4.98
CA SER A 357 -6.38 -4.34 -5.02
C SER A 357 -5.47 -3.24 -4.53
N PHE A 358 -4.64 -3.57 -3.55
CA PHE A 358 -3.57 -2.70 -3.05
C PHE A 358 -2.26 -2.87 -3.84
N GLN A 359 -2.21 -3.76 -4.83
CA GLN A 359 -1.11 -3.85 -5.78
C GLN A 359 -1.09 -2.64 -6.69
N LYS A 360 0.06 -2.35 -7.29
CA LYS A 360 0.19 -1.22 -8.21
C LYS A 360 0.11 -1.69 -9.66
N ARG A 361 -0.50 -0.84 -10.53
CA ARG A 361 -0.56 -1.02 -11.99
C ARG A 361 -1.27 -2.30 -12.43
N GLN A 362 -2.18 -2.83 -11.60
CA GLN A 362 -2.97 -4.01 -11.94
C GLN A 362 -4.12 -3.67 -12.87
N VAL A 363 -4.55 -4.69 -13.62
CA VAL A 363 -5.74 -4.63 -14.46
C VAL A 363 -6.72 -5.68 -13.97
N ILE A 364 -7.69 -5.23 -13.20
CA ILE A 364 -8.73 -6.07 -12.60
C ILE A 364 -9.92 -6.12 -13.59
N VAL A 365 -10.18 -7.30 -14.13
CA VAL A 365 -11.19 -7.49 -15.18
C VAL A 365 -12.22 -8.50 -14.73
N ASP A 366 -13.47 -8.09 -14.73
CA ASP A 366 -14.61 -9.01 -14.59
C ASP A 366 -14.75 -9.81 -15.90
N PRO A 367 -14.82 -11.15 -15.84
CA PRO A 367 -15.04 -12.00 -17.02
C PRO A 367 -16.29 -11.64 -17.84
N GLN A 368 -17.38 -11.24 -17.18
CA GLN A 368 -18.62 -10.84 -17.84
C GLN A 368 -18.41 -9.55 -18.66
N HIS A 369 -17.69 -8.56 -18.12
CA HIS A 369 -17.36 -7.33 -18.85
C HIS A 369 -16.50 -7.63 -20.08
N ARG A 370 -15.57 -8.58 -19.97
CA ARG A 370 -14.72 -9.02 -21.09
C ARG A 370 -15.55 -9.66 -22.19
N GLN A 371 -16.47 -10.57 -21.83
CA GLN A 371 -17.35 -11.21 -22.80
C GLN A 371 -18.27 -10.20 -23.50
N ALA A 372 -18.87 -9.29 -22.74
CA ALA A 372 -19.70 -8.21 -23.28
C ALA A 372 -18.94 -7.31 -24.25
N ALA A 373 -17.69 -6.95 -23.92
CA ALA A 373 -16.82 -6.13 -24.78
C ALA A 373 -16.50 -6.84 -26.10
N LEU A 374 -16.23 -8.16 -26.07
CA LEU A 374 -16.02 -8.97 -27.27
C LEU A 374 -17.28 -9.05 -28.14
N ALA A 375 -18.44 -9.21 -27.52
CA ALA A 375 -19.72 -9.22 -28.23
C ALA A 375 -20.03 -7.87 -28.91
N CYS A 376 -19.76 -6.75 -28.20
CA CYS A 376 -19.87 -5.40 -28.78
C CYS A 376 -18.93 -5.19 -29.97
N ARG A 377 -17.70 -5.67 -29.88
CA ARG A 377 -16.70 -5.57 -30.97
C ARG A 377 -17.14 -6.38 -32.19
N LYS A 378 -17.64 -7.60 -32.00
CA LYS A 378 -18.17 -8.45 -33.08
C LYS A 378 -19.38 -7.77 -33.78
N ARG A 379 -20.32 -7.21 -33.03
CA ARG A 379 -21.48 -6.48 -33.57
C ARG A 379 -21.06 -5.22 -34.32
N SER A 380 -20.09 -4.45 -33.79
CA SER A 380 -19.58 -3.26 -34.45
C SER A 380 -18.88 -3.58 -35.77
N LEU A 381 -18.07 -4.64 -35.80
CA LEU A 381 -17.42 -5.11 -37.04
C LEU A 381 -18.42 -5.58 -38.06
N ALA A 382 -19.45 -6.33 -37.65
CA ALA A 382 -20.52 -6.75 -38.57
C ALA A 382 -21.26 -5.55 -39.17
N ARG A 383 -21.65 -4.56 -38.36
CA ARG A 383 -22.27 -3.33 -38.84
C ARG A 383 -21.37 -2.53 -39.79
N GLU A 384 -20.09 -2.49 -39.54
CA GLU A 384 -19.12 -1.80 -40.41
C GLU A 384 -19.04 -2.48 -41.78
N ILE A 385 -18.99 -3.83 -41.81
CA ILE A 385 -19.02 -4.63 -43.06
C ILE A 385 -20.33 -4.39 -43.82
N GLU A 386 -21.46 -4.41 -43.14
CA GLU A 386 -22.77 -4.14 -43.71
C GLU A 386 -22.86 -2.74 -44.30
N ALA A 387 -22.42 -1.71 -43.58
CA ALA A 387 -22.40 -0.34 -44.03
C ALA A 387 -21.51 -0.15 -45.28
N ARG A 388 -20.29 -0.74 -45.26
CA ARG A 388 -19.38 -0.70 -46.43
C ARG A 388 -19.98 -1.38 -47.64
N PHE A 389 -20.69 -2.48 -47.44
CA PHE A 389 -21.34 -3.22 -48.51
C PHE A 389 -22.56 -2.45 -49.09
N ASP A 390 -23.37 -1.85 -48.23
CA ASP A 390 -24.54 -1.07 -48.62
C ASP A 390 -24.14 0.20 -49.42
N ASN A 391 -22.94 0.74 -49.15
CA ASN A 391 -22.39 1.89 -49.89
C ASN A 391 -21.95 1.53 -51.32
N LEU A 392 -21.95 0.27 -51.73
CA LEU A 392 -21.68 -0.14 -53.08
C LEU A 392 -22.84 0.24 -54.03
N GLY A 393 -24.08 0.22 -53.55
CA GLY A 393 -25.23 0.64 -54.35
C GLY A 393 -26.55 0.01 -53.91
N PRO A 394 -27.66 0.37 -54.59
CA PRO A 394 -28.99 -0.19 -54.24
C PRO A 394 -29.11 -1.73 -54.43
N GLU A 395 -28.45 -2.25 -55.46
CA GLU A 395 -28.41 -3.70 -55.73
C GLU A 395 -27.69 -4.46 -54.61
N ALA A 396 -26.59 -3.88 -54.06
CA ALA A 396 -25.90 -4.48 -52.93
C ALA A 396 -26.79 -4.55 -51.67
N LYS A 397 -27.62 -3.54 -51.40
CA LYS A 397 -28.60 -3.58 -50.31
C LYS A 397 -29.63 -4.65 -50.55
N ALA A 398 -30.18 -4.82 -51.78
CA ALA A 398 -31.10 -5.88 -52.12
C ALA A 398 -30.49 -7.26 -51.96
N PHE A 399 -29.24 -7.45 -52.37
CA PHE A 399 -28.46 -8.66 -52.19
C PHE A 399 -28.30 -9.03 -50.68
N ARG A 400 -27.94 -8.04 -49.85
CA ARG A 400 -27.82 -8.25 -48.40
C ARG A 400 -29.14 -8.69 -47.77
N VAL A 401 -30.24 -8.08 -48.15
CA VAL A 401 -31.57 -8.45 -47.66
C VAL A 401 -31.92 -9.91 -48.06
N ALA A 402 -31.59 -10.32 -49.29
CA ALA A 402 -31.78 -11.69 -49.76
C ALA A 402 -30.85 -12.67 -49.03
N LEU A 403 -29.59 -12.29 -48.82
CA LEU A 403 -28.61 -13.10 -48.08
C LEU A 403 -29.03 -13.36 -46.63
N LEU A 404 -29.66 -12.38 -45.95
CA LEU A 404 -30.18 -12.54 -44.59
C LEU A 404 -31.29 -13.61 -44.47
N LYS A 405 -31.97 -13.95 -45.57
CA LYS A 405 -32.99 -15.02 -45.61
C LYS A 405 -32.38 -16.41 -45.83
N SER A 406 -31.09 -16.50 -46.17
CA SER A 406 -30.40 -17.75 -46.43
C SER A 406 -29.76 -18.32 -45.15
N PRO A 407 -29.61 -19.66 -45.03
CA PRO A 407 -29.04 -20.31 -43.83
C PRO A 407 -27.49 -20.16 -43.73
N VAL A 408 -26.92 -19.07 -44.22
CA VAL A 408 -25.48 -18.81 -44.28
C VAL A 408 -25.10 -17.73 -43.30
N ARG A 409 -23.78 -17.55 -43.04
CA ARG A 409 -23.25 -16.46 -42.19
C ARG A 409 -23.12 -15.18 -43.02
N PRO A 410 -24.04 -14.19 -42.93
CA PRO A 410 -24.07 -13.04 -43.83
C PRO A 410 -22.78 -12.23 -43.83
N SER A 411 -22.20 -11.90 -42.67
CA SER A 411 -20.99 -11.09 -42.54
C SER A 411 -19.79 -11.72 -43.24
N LEU A 412 -19.69 -13.04 -43.31
CA LEU A 412 -18.64 -13.75 -44.02
C LEU A 412 -18.73 -13.54 -45.54
N HIS A 413 -19.97 -13.72 -46.08
CA HIS A 413 -20.22 -13.55 -47.50
C HIS A 413 -20.05 -12.09 -47.93
N LEU A 414 -20.60 -11.14 -47.17
CA LEU A 414 -20.39 -9.71 -47.43
C LEU A 414 -18.92 -9.33 -47.47
N ARG A 415 -18.11 -9.86 -46.53
CA ARG A 415 -16.65 -9.61 -46.52
C ARG A 415 -15.96 -10.19 -47.75
N LYS A 416 -16.28 -11.43 -48.13
CA LYS A 416 -15.72 -12.04 -49.35
C LYS A 416 -16.08 -11.23 -50.61
N ILE A 417 -17.31 -10.71 -50.71
CA ILE A 417 -17.70 -9.89 -51.84
C ILE A 417 -16.99 -8.51 -51.85
N LEU A 418 -16.78 -7.89 -50.68
CA LEU A 418 -15.96 -6.66 -50.56
C LEU A 418 -14.50 -6.92 -51.00
N ASP A 419 -13.96 -8.11 -50.75
CA ASP A 419 -12.64 -8.51 -51.22
C ASP A 419 -12.65 -8.71 -52.76
N LEU A 420 -13.74 -9.26 -53.32
CA LEU A 420 -13.91 -9.28 -54.80
C LEU A 420 -13.98 -7.90 -55.42
N VAL A 421 -14.61 -6.91 -54.76
CA VAL A 421 -14.59 -5.53 -55.22
C VAL A 421 -13.17 -4.93 -55.32
N ARG A 422 -12.31 -5.35 -54.39
CA ARG A 422 -10.89 -4.93 -54.44
C ARG A 422 -10.11 -5.53 -55.59
N LEU A 423 -10.45 -6.78 -55.94
CA LEU A 423 -9.78 -7.55 -56.99
C LEU A 423 -10.28 -7.22 -58.39
N TYR A 424 -11.58 -7.12 -58.56
CA TYR A 424 -12.24 -7.03 -59.89
C TYR A 424 -12.80 -5.63 -60.17
N GLY A 425 -12.83 -4.75 -59.19
CA GLY A 425 -13.44 -3.44 -59.29
C GLY A 425 -14.96 -3.44 -59.04
N LYS A 426 -15.46 -2.27 -58.68
CA LYS A 426 -16.86 -2.09 -58.27
C LYS A 426 -17.85 -2.45 -59.38
N ALA A 427 -17.60 -2.06 -60.60
CA ALA A 427 -18.54 -2.24 -61.72
C ALA A 427 -18.81 -3.73 -62.07
N GLU A 428 -17.73 -4.52 -62.14
CA GLU A 428 -17.85 -5.96 -62.45
C GLU A 428 -18.58 -6.72 -61.32
N VAL A 429 -18.27 -6.40 -60.08
CA VAL A 429 -18.89 -7.05 -58.91
C VAL A 429 -20.39 -6.65 -58.82
N MET A 430 -20.73 -5.40 -59.09
CA MET A 430 -22.13 -4.95 -59.07
C MET A 430 -22.95 -5.63 -60.17
N GLY A 431 -22.39 -5.78 -61.37
CA GLY A 431 -23.06 -6.54 -62.45
C GLY A 431 -23.26 -8.01 -62.08
N ALA A 432 -22.29 -8.62 -61.40
CA ALA A 432 -22.42 -10.01 -60.92
C ALA A 432 -23.47 -10.14 -59.79
N ILE A 433 -23.52 -9.13 -58.91
CA ILE A 433 -24.53 -9.07 -57.81
C ILE A 433 -25.94 -9.02 -58.39
N SER A 434 -26.20 -8.16 -59.43
CA SER A 434 -27.50 -8.07 -60.10
C SER A 434 -27.95 -9.42 -60.65
N LYS A 435 -27.05 -10.12 -61.38
CA LYS A 435 -27.31 -11.44 -61.93
C LYS A 435 -27.55 -12.48 -60.84
N ALA A 436 -26.81 -12.41 -59.75
CA ALA A 436 -27.01 -13.35 -58.61
C ALA A 436 -28.37 -13.16 -57.94
N ILE A 437 -28.88 -11.93 -57.90
CA ILE A 437 -30.27 -11.63 -57.44
C ILE A 437 -31.30 -12.18 -58.42
N GLU A 438 -31.12 -12.00 -59.70
CA GLU A 438 -32.02 -12.56 -60.74
C GLU A 438 -32.14 -14.08 -60.66
N HIS A 439 -31.01 -14.74 -60.41
CA HIS A 439 -30.99 -16.19 -60.23
C HIS A 439 -31.32 -16.66 -58.82
N GLN A 440 -31.72 -15.74 -57.91
CA GLN A 440 -32.09 -16.03 -56.51
C GLN A 440 -31.02 -16.77 -55.71
N THR A 441 -29.75 -16.69 -56.12
CA THR A 441 -28.61 -17.37 -55.50
C THR A 441 -27.67 -16.35 -54.93
N CYS A 442 -27.98 -15.88 -53.71
CA CYS A 442 -27.18 -14.84 -53.04
C CYS A 442 -26.08 -15.49 -52.20
N ASP A 443 -24.94 -15.81 -52.84
CA ASP A 443 -23.75 -16.40 -52.22
C ASP A 443 -22.49 -15.75 -52.83
N ALA A 444 -21.44 -15.58 -52.01
CA ALA A 444 -20.17 -14.96 -52.46
C ALA A 444 -19.43 -15.82 -53.48
N SER A 445 -19.52 -17.14 -53.39
CA SER A 445 -18.89 -18.07 -54.34
C SER A 445 -19.59 -18.03 -55.68
N TYR A 446 -20.95 -17.88 -55.66
CA TYR A 446 -21.72 -17.73 -56.88
C TYR A 446 -21.45 -16.40 -57.57
N VAL A 447 -21.34 -15.27 -56.84
CA VAL A 447 -20.94 -13.97 -57.36
C VAL A 447 -19.57 -14.07 -58.04
N ARG A 448 -18.60 -14.77 -57.40
CA ARG A 448 -17.27 -14.98 -58.01
C ARG A 448 -17.36 -15.79 -59.29
N ASN A 449 -18.14 -16.87 -59.28
CA ASN A 449 -18.31 -17.68 -60.49
C ASN A 449 -18.90 -16.90 -61.68
N ILE A 450 -19.88 -16.02 -61.41
CA ILE A 450 -20.42 -15.13 -62.44
C ILE A 450 -19.33 -14.21 -63.02
N ILE A 451 -18.51 -13.61 -62.16
CA ILE A 451 -17.40 -12.73 -62.55
C ILE A 451 -16.41 -13.51 -63.45
N ASP A 452 -16.00 -14.71 -62.99
CA ASP A 452 -15.03 -15.53 -63.71
C ASP A 452 -15.57 -15.96 -65.09
N GLN A 453 -16.87 -16.31 -65.19
CA GLN A 453 -17.52 -16.66 -66.44
C GLN A 453 -17.60 -15.47 -67.39
N GLU A 454 -18.03 -14.31 -66.92
CA GLU A 454 -18.10 -13.08 -67.76
C GLU A 454 -16.73 -12.65 -68.30
N ARG A 455 -15.68 -12.79 -67.46
CA ARG A 455 -14.29 -12.50 -67.87
C ARG A 455 -13.81 -13.48 -68.93
N ARG A 456 -14.11 -14.78 -68.78
CA ARG A 456 -13.79 -15.81 -69.81
C ARG A 456 -14.45 -15.47 -71.14
N LYS A 457 -15.76 -15.08 -71.13
CA LYS A 457 -16.47 -14.66 -72.35
C LYS A 457 -15.84 -13.47 -73.04
N ARG A 458 -15.24 -12.57 -72.26
CA ARG A 458 -14.56 -11.33 -72.75
C ARG A 458 -13.06 -11.54 -73.01
N HIS A 459 -12.51 -12.78 -72.89
CA HIS A 459 -11.09 -13.11 -73.02
C HIS A 459 -10.18 -12.27 -72.11
N MET A 460 -10.68 -11.83 -70.95
CA MET A 460 -9.93 -11.06 -69.98
C MET A 460 -9.09 -11.97 -69.07
N PRO A 461 -7.83 -11.63 -68.77
CA PRO A 461 -7.00 -12.43 -67.85
C PRO A 461 -7.57 -12.43 -66.44
N SER A 462 -7.32 -13.52 -65.69
CA SER A 462 -7.63 -13.56 -64.27
C SER A 462 -6.77 -12.48 -63.54
N PRO A 463 -7.32 -11.82 -62.49
CA PRO A 463 -6.56 -10.86 -61.75
C PRO A 463 -5.32 -11.54 -61.14
N THR A 464 -4.18 -10.93 -61.31
CA THR A 464 -2.95 -11.42 -60.70
C THR A 464 -3.11 -11.39 -59.17
N PRO A 465 -2.87 -12.48 -58.48
CA PRO A 465 -2.93 -12.49 -57.02
C PRO A 465 -1.92 -11.46 -56.49
N LEU A 466 -2.32 -10.68 -55.48
CA LEU A 466 -1.43 -9.72 -54.81
C LEU A 466 -0.20 -10.47 -54.30
N CYS A 467 0.98 -10.26 -54.95
CA CYS A 467 2.22 -10.80 -54.43
C CYS A 467 2.52 -10.20 -53.07
N PRO A 468 2.71 -11.00 -52.03
CA PRO A 468 3.11 -10.47 -50.74
C PRO A 468 4.44 -9.71 -50.86
N LYS A 469 4.61 -8.64 -50.09
CA LYS A 469 5.86 -7.82 -50.07
C LYS A 469 7.11 -8.60 -49.68
N ARG A 470 6.96 -9.79 -49.14
CA ARG A 470 8.04 -10.73 -48.77
C ARG A 470 7.86 -12.03 -49.56
N LYS A 471 8.61 -12.15 -50.64
CA LYS A 471 8.64 -13.35 -51.51
C LYS A 471 9.26 -14.57 -50.80
N ASP A 472 10.14 -14.32 -49.84
CA ASP A 472 10.80 -15.31 -49.01
C ASP A 472 9.84 -16.18 -48.17
N LEU A 473 8.63 -15.67 -47.85
CA LEU A 473 7.62 -16.44 -47.13
C LEU A 473 6.79 -17.40 -48.02
N ILE A 474 6.99 -17.39 -49.34
CA ILE A 474 6.26 -18.26 -50.29
C ILE A 474 7.17 -19.39 -50.76
N GLU A 475 8.49 -19.18 -50.80
CA GLU A 475 9.46 -20.17 -51.29
C GLU A 475 9.77 -21.28 -50.28
N GLU A 476 9.40 -21.13 -49.01
CA GLU A 476 9.61 -22.13 -47.96
C GLU A 476 8.38 -23.02 -47.66
N VAL A 477 7.27 -22.85 -48.34
CA VAL A 477 6.10 -23.73 -48.13
C VAL A 477 6.05 -24.69 -49.32
N ASP A 478 6.86 -25.70 -49.24
CA ASP A 478 6.72 -26.91 -50.07
C ASP A 478 5.45 -27.65 -49.54
N PHE A 479 4.35 -27.44 -50.24
CA PHE A 479 3.16 -28.26 -50.00
C PHE A 479 3.43 -29.59 -50.72
N ASP A 480 3.90 -30.60 -50.01
CA ASP A 480 3.75 -31.98 -50.48
C ASP A 480 2.29 -32.17 -50.84
N GLU A 481 2.03 -32.50 -52.08
CA GLU A 481 0.64 -32.88 -52.50
C GLU A 481 0.20 -34.01 -51.59
N PRO A 482 -0.86 -33.86 -50.81
CA PRO A 482 -1.27 -34.90 -49.90
C PRO A 482 -1.60 -36.17 -50.75
N ASP A 483 -0.96 -37.26 -50.40
CA ASP A 483 -1.22 -38.56 -51.05
C ASP A 483 -2.69 -38.92 -50.83
N PRO A 484 -3.45 -39.17 -51.89
CA PRO A 484 -4.83 -39.58 -51.76
C PRO A 484 -5.07 -40.76 -50.80
N SER A 485 -4.06 -41.61 -50.61
CA SER A 485 -4.08 -42.73 -49.68
C SER A 485 -4.14 -42.31 -48.21
N ASP A 486 -3.68 -41.07 -47.88
CA ASP A 486 -3.77 -40.53 -46.50
C ASP A 486 -5.22 -40.24 -46.06
N TYR A 487 -6.16 -40.18 -47.02
CA TYR A 487 -7.55 -39.97 -46.73
C TYR A 487 -8.36 -41.26 -46.59
N ASP A 488 -7.83 -42.41 -47.04
CA ASP A 488 -8.51 -43.70 -46.98
C ASP A 488 -8.67 -44.17 -45.52
N HIS A 489 -7.73 -43.84 -44.64
CA HIS A 489 -7.83 -44.15 -43.20
C HIS A 489 -8.89 -43.37 -42.42
N LEU A 490 -9.37 -42.23 -42.96
CA LEU A 490 -10.43 -41.45 -42.31
C LEU A 490 -11.84 -41.99 -42.58
N MET A 491 -11.99 -42.96 -43.50
CA MET A 491 -13.27 -43.58 -43.83
C MET A 491 -13.50 -44.93 -43.11
N GLU A 492 -12.46 -45.52 -42.50
CA GLU A 492 -12.55 -46.77 -41.75
C GLU A 492 -12.92 -46.66 -40.28
N GLU A 493 -12.97 -45.45 -39.71
CA GLU A 493 -13.40 -45.23 -38.30
C GLU A 493 -14.87 -44.88 -38.09
N GLN A 494 -15.75 -45.15 -39.07
CA GLN A 494 -17.19 -44.96 -38.96
C GLN A 494 -18.00 -46.22 -39.38
N GLU A 495 -17.57 -47.40 -38.95
CA GLU A 495 -18.46 -48.60 -38.86
C GLU A 495 -18.53 -49.08 -37.39
#